data_988c42ca4fa68171f915f85a97d70287
#
_entry.id   988c42ca4fa68171f915f85a97d70287
#
_cell.length_a   1.000
_cell.length_b   1.000
_cell.length_c   1.000
_cell.angle_alpha   90.00
_cell.angle_beta   90.00
_cell.angle_gamma   90.00
#
_symmetry.space_group_name_H-M   'P 1'
#
loop_
_entity.id
_entity.type
_entity.pdbx_description
1 polymer ?
#
loop_
_entity_poly.entity_id
_entity_poly.type
_entity_poly.pdbx_seq_one_letter_code
_entity_poly.pdbx_strand_id
1 'polypeptide(L)'
;MKRMVFSMVLAFVTMVVYSQDIKGKWITEAGDAQVEIYESNGKWNGKIVWLQKGPDTKDTHNSNEKLRSRKLMGVNILFGLTKKKDKWEGGRIYNPKNGKDYKCSMWMDGDKLKVRGHLGIFYETQTWKRAQ
;
A
#
# COMPACT_ATOMS: atom_id res chain seq x y z
N MET A 1 -52.63 42.06 1.75
CA MET A 1 -51.41 41.69 1.04
C MET A 1 -50.69 40.61 1.82
N LYS A 2 -50.65 39.40 1.27
CA LYS A 2 -49.86 38.31 1.88
C LYS A 2 -48.41 38.48 1.41
N ARG A 3 -47.54 38.76 2.34
CA ARG A 3 -46.08 38.69 2.07
C ARG A 3 -45.64 37.24 2.11
N MET A 4 -45.22 36.72 0.98
CA MET A 4 -44.56 35.43 0.92
C MET A 4 -43.10 35.63 1.39
N VAL A 5 -42.75 35.11 2.56
CA VAL A 5 -41.38 35.05 3.02
C VAL A 5 -40.81 33.77 2.43
N PHE A 6 -39.97 33.89 1.41
CA PHE A 6 -39.16 32.77 0.95
C PHE A 6 -38.01 32.55 1.94
N SER A 7 -38.17 31.58 2.82
CA SER A 7 -37.08 31.09 3.62
C SER A 7 -36.15 30.29 2.74
N MET A 8 -35.03 30.89 2.33
CA MET A 8 -34.00 30.19 1.58
C MET A 8 -33.21 29.34 2.56
N VAL A 9 -33.55 28.04 2.61
CA VAL A 9 -32.75 27.06 3.39
C VAL A 9 -31.49 26.76 2.56
N LEU A 10 -30.38 27.37 2.92
CA LEU A 10 -29.09 26.99 2.41
C LEU A 10 -28.72 25.63 3.04
N ALA A 11 -28.93 24.55 2.28
CA ALA A 11 -28.39 23.25 2.65
C ALA A 11 -26.89 23.27 2.39
N PHE A 12 -26.09 23.43 3.44
CA PHE A 12 -24.65 23.20 3.34
C PHE A 12 -24.43 21.69 3.22
N VAL A 13 -24.16 21.24 1.99
CA VAL A 13 -23.65 19.89 1.78
C VAL A 13 -22.18 19.93 2.19
N THR A 14 -21.90 19.56 3.42
CA THR A 14 -20.52 19.29 3.84
C THR A 14 -20.05 18.05 3.09
N MET A 15 -19.25 18.26 2.05
CA MET A 15 -18.50 17.17 1.46
C MET A 15 -17.41 16.75 2.46
N VAL A 16 -17.66 15.64 3.14
CA VAL A 16 -16.60 15.01 3.95
C VAL A 16 -15.64 14.37 2.95
N VAL A 17 -14.52 15.06 2.69
CA VAL A 17 -13.43 14.47 1.93
C VAL A 17 -12.71 13.52 2.86
N TYR A 18 -13.03 12.22 2.75
CA TYR A 18 -12.21 11.20 3.39
C TYR A 18 -10.86 11.18 2.68
N SER A 19 -9.80 11.64 3.36
CA SER A 19 -8.46 11.34 2.89
C SER A 19 -8.31 9.82 2.86
N GLN A 20 -8.06 9.28 1.67
CA GLN A 20 -7.89 7.85 1.51
C GLN A 20 -6.68 7.40 2.32
N ASP A 21 -6.92 6.55 3.32
CA ASP A 21 -5.89 5.98 4.16
C ASP A 21 -5.52 4.61 3.59
N ILE A 22 -4.24 4.43 3.31
CA ILE A 22 -3.72 3.15 2.83
C ILE A 22 -3.38 2.18 3.96
N LYS A 23 -3.49 2.59 5.22
CA LYS A 23 -3.26 1.68 6.35
C LYS A 23 -4.25 0.52 6.33
N GLY A 24 -3.77 -0.66 6.68
CA GLY A 24 -4.56 -1.87 6.71
C GLY A 24 -4.00 -2.96 5.82
N LYS A 25 -4.79 -3.99 5.60
CA LYS A 25 -4.37 -5.21 4.89
C LYS A 25 -4.77 -5.15 3.43
N TRP A 26 -3.84 -5.54 2.58
CA TRP A 26 -4.00 -5.56 1.13
C TRP A 26 -3.62 -6.93 0.59
N ILE A 27 -4.39 -7.40 -0.40
CA ILE A 27 -4.09 -8.61 -1.16
C ILE A 27 -3.28 -8.20 -2.39
N THR A 28 -2.12 -8.82 -2.60
CA THR A 28 -1.29 -8.58 -3.77
C THR A 28 -2.00 -8.99 -5.05
N GLU A 29 -1.57 -8.46 -6.20
CA GLU A 29 -2.22 -8.72 -7.50
C GLU A 29 -2.31 -10.21 -7.82
N ALA A 30 -1.26 -10.98 -7.53
CA ALA A 30 -1.24 -12.42 -7.73
C ALA A 30 -2.11 -13.19 -6.72
N GLY A 31 -2.55 -12.55 -5.64
CA GLY A 31 -3.35 -13.19 -4.59
C GLY A 31 -2.57 -14.15 -3.69
N ASP A 32 -1.25 -14.12 -3.77
CA ASP A 32 -0.36 -15.07 -3.08
C ASP A 32 0.13 -14.56 -1.71
N ALA A 33 -0.15 -13.31 -1.37
CA ALA A 33 0.23 -12.71 -0.12
C ALA A 33 -0.74 -11.62 0.31
N GLN A 34 -0.81 -11.37 1.62
CA GLN A 34 -1.42 -10.18 2.18
C GLN A 34 -0.35 -9.35 2.89
N VAL A 35 -0.42 -8.05 2.69
CA VAL A 35 0.52 -7.07 3.22
C VAL A 35 -0.24 -6.09 4.08
N GLU A 36 0.21 -5.90 5.31
CA GLU A 36 -0.35 -4.87 6.19
C GLU A 36 0.50 -3.61 6.10
N ILE A 37 -0.13 -2.53 5.64
CA ILE A 37 0.51 -1.21 5.57
C ILE A 37 0.25 -0.47 6.87
N TYR A 38 1.31 0.08 7.43
CA TYR A 38 1.30 0.84 8.68
C TYR A 38 2.26 2.03 8.60
N GLU A 39 1.99 3.01 9.43
CA GLU A 39 2.85 4.19 9.55
C GLU A 39 3.71 4.09 10.82
N SER A 40 4.98 4.42 10.69
CA SER A 40 5.92 4.49 11.80
C SER A 40 6.86 5.67 11.58
N ASN A 41 6.89 6.62 12.51
CA ASN A 41 7.75 7.82 12.45
C ASN A 41 7.65 8.60 11.14
N GLY A 42 6.43 8.79 10.63
CA GLY A 42 6.18 9.53 9.39
C GLY A 42 6.53 8.76 8.12
N LYS A 43 6.84 7.47 8.23
CA LYS A 43 7.11 6.58 7.11
C LYS A 43 6.05 5.50 7.01
N TRP A 44 5.66 5.16 5.79
CA TRP A 44 4.75 4.04 5.52
C TRP A 44 5.56 2.82 5.15
N ASN A 45 5.24 1.70 5.80
CA ASN A 45 5.87 0.40 5.62
C ASN A 45 4.78 -0.65 5.39
N GLY A 46 5.15 -1.79 4.85
CA GLY A 46 4.21 -2.88 4.66
C GLY A 46 4.87 -4.21 4.95
N LYS A 47 4.27 -4.98 5.85
CA LYS A 47 4.78 -6.29 6.25
C LYS A 47 3.87 -7.41 5.75
N ILE A 48 4.46 -8.54 5.42
CA ILE A 48 3.71 -9.74 5.05
C ILE A 48 2.99 -10.27 6.28
N VAL A 49 1.68 -10.44 6.19
CA VAL A 49 0.84 -10.99 7.26
C VAL A 49 0.14 -12.28 6.87
N TRP A 50 0.18 -12.65 5.60
CA TRP A 50 -0.35 -13.92 5.11
C TRP A 50 0.37 -14.33 3.82
N LEU A 51 0.60 -15.63 3.66
CA LEU A 51 1.20 -16.23 2.47
C LEU A 51 0.40 -17.46 2.06
N GLN A 52 0.06 -17.56 0.77
CA GLN A 52 -0.63 -18.71 0.20
C GLN A 52 0.17 -20.00 0.40
N LYS A 53 1.49 -19.94 0.28
CA LYS A 53 2.40 -21.07 0.48
C LYS A 53 2.56 -21.50 1.93
N GLY A 54 1.99 -20.73 2.87
CA GLY A 54 2.02 -21.02 4.29
C GLY A 54 2.99 -20.17 5.10
N PRO A 55 2.78 -20.14 6.43
CA PRO A 55 3.51 -19.25 7.33
C PRO A 55 4.99 -19.60 7.51
N ASP A 56 5.40 -20.79 7.13
CA ASP A 56 6.79 -21.23 7.27
C ASP A 56 7.64 -21.01 6.02
N THR A 57 7.06 -20.33 5.00
CA THR A 57 7.79 -19.99 3.77
C THR A 57 9.00 -19.11 4.10
N LYS A 58 10.15 -19.54 3.60
CA LYS A 58 11.42 -18.84 3.84
C LYS A 58 11.81 -17.94 2.70
N ASP A 59 12.65 -16.96 2.99
CA ASP A 59 13.17 -15.97 2.05
C ASP A 59 14.37 -16.53 1.25
N THR A 60 14.13 -17.63 0.55
CA THR A 60 15.18 -18.45 -0.08
C THR A 60 15.93 -17.74 -1.22
N HIS A 61 15.31 -16.72 -1.85
CA HIS A 61 15.90 -15.97 -2.96
C HIS A 61 16.63 -14.70 -2.52
N ASN A 62 16.72 -14.44 -1.21
CA ASN A 62 17.39 -13.25 -0.73
C ASN A 62 18.85 -13.22 -1.21
N SER A 63 19.30 -12.07 -1.71
CA SER A 63 20.68 -11.88 -2.16
C SER A 63 21.69 -12.02 -1.01
N ASN A 64 21.25 -11.73 0.22
CA ASN A 64 22.04 -11.96 1.43
C ASN A 64 21.80 -13.39 1.93
N GLU A 65 22.80 -14.25 1.84
CA GLU A 65 22.72 -15.65 2.29
C GLU A 65 22.25 -15.79 3.74
N LYS A 66 22.66 -14.87 4.59
CA LYS A 66 22.29 -14.89 6.02
C LYS A 66 20.80 -14.71 6.26
N LEU A 67 20.07 -14.15 5.30
CA LEU A 67 18.62 -13.91 5.40
C LEU A 67 17.79 -14.99 4.72
N ARG A 68 18.39 -15.93 4.00
CA ARG A 68 17.66 -16.96 3.23
C ARG A 68 16.88 -17.93 4.11
N SER A 69 17.28 -18.10 5.35
CA SER A 69 16.59 -18.99 6.30
C SER A 69 15.51 -18.30 7.12
N ARG A 70 15.37 -16.98 7.00
CA ARG A 70 14.31 -16.25 7.72
C ARG A 70 12.93 -16.56 7.13
N LYS A 71 11.92 -16.56 7.98
CA LYS A 71 10.53 -16.64 7.52
C LYS A 71 10.14 -15.31 6.87
N LEU A 72 9.38 -15.39 5.78
CA LEU A 72 8.82 -14.20 5.11
C LEU A 72 7.72 -13.53 5.92
N MET A 73 6.99 -14.27 6.76
CA MET A 73 5.97 -13.70 7.63
C MET A 73 6.58 -12.62 8.52
N GLY A 74 5.94 -11.44 8.52
CA GLY A 74 6.38 -10.30 9.31
C GLY A 74 7.50 -9.46 8.68
N VAL A 75 8.03 -9.87 7.52
CA VAL A 75 9.07 -9.11 6.81
C VAL A 75 8.45 -7.88 6.16
N ASN A 76 9.07 -6.72 6.34
CA ASN A 76 8.70 -5.51 5.62
C ASN A 76 9.14 -5.64 4.16
N ILE A 77 8.17 -5.76 3.25
CA ILE A 77 8.44 -5.72 1.81
C ILE A 77 8.24 -4.32 1.21
N LEU A 78 7.49 -3.47 1.90
CA LEU A 78 7.40 -2.04 1.60
C LEU A 78 8.03 -1.29 2.76
N PHE A 79 8.94 -0.37 2.47
CA PHE A 79 9.63 0.35 3.53
C PHE A 79 10.05 1.75 3.13
N GLY A 80 9.88 2.66 4.09
CA GLY A 80 10.40 4.01 4.00
C GLY A 80 9.68 4.95 3.05
N LEU A 81 8.39 4.68 2.70
CA LEU A 81 7.63 5.58 1.85
C LEU A 81 7.18 6.82 2.64
N THR A 82 7.16 7.96 1.98
CA THR A 82 6.62 9.21 2.50
C THR A 82 5.43 9.65 1.68
N LYS A 83 4.42 10.20 2.37
CA LYS A 83 3.26 10.75 1.69
C LYS A 83 3.60 12.13 1.12
N LYS A 84 3.37 12.30 -0.19
CA LYS A 84 3.47 13.58 -0.89
C LYS A 84 2.17 13.82 -1.65
N LYS A 85 1.32 14.70 -1.14
CA LYS A 85 -0.02 14.96 -1.68
C LYS A 85 -0.86 13.68 -1.65
N ASP A 86 -1.19 13.13 -2.80
CA ASP A 86 -2.00 11.91 -2.97
C ASP A 86 -1.18 10.66 -3.30
N LYS A 87 0.15 10.73 -3.17
CA LYS A 87 1.06 9.62 -3.46
C LYS A 87 1.93 9.29 -2.25
N TRP A 88 2.43 8.06 -2.24
CA TRP A 88 3.45 7.58 -1.32
C TRP A 88 4.66 7.21 -2.15
N GLU A 89 5.80 7.80 -1.87
CA GLU A 89 7.01 7.64 -2.69
C GLU A 89 8.28 7.76 -1.85
N GLY A 90 9.44 7.58 -2.49
CA GLY A 90 10.74 7.71 -1.85
C GLY A 90 11.16 6.50 -1.03
N GLY A 91 10.36 5.44 -1.05
CA GLY A 91 10.69 4.18 -0.41
C GLY A 91 11.08 3.08 -1.40
N ARG A 92 11.07 1.86 -0.91
CA ARG A 92 11.46 0.68 -1.68
C ARG A 92 10.48 -0.47 -1.47
N ILE A 93 10.43 -1.36 -2.46
CA ILE A 93 9.70 -2.63 -2.39
C ILE A 93 10.67 -3.78 -2.60
N TYR A 94 10.60 -4.78 -1.72
CA TYR A 94 11.36 -6.01 -1.81
C TYR A 94 10.51 -7.10 -2.49
N ASN A 95 11.08 -7.78 -3.48
CA ASN A 95 10.43 -8.89 -4.17
C ASN A 95 11.04 -10.22 -3.73
N PRO A 96 10.33 -11.01 -2.89
CA PRO A 96 10.86 -12.30 -2.43
C PRO A 96 11.07 -13.33 -3.55
N LYS A 97 10.41 -13.16 -4.70
CA LYS A 97 10.51 -14.10 -5.83
C LYS A 97 11.86 -14.04 -6.52
N ASN A 98 12.52 -12.88 -6.51
CA ASN A 98 13.84 -12.71 -7.12
C ASN A 98 14.91 -12.19 -6.15
N GLY A 99 14.53 -11.89 -4.91
CA GLY A 99 15.47 -11.42 -3.88
C GLY A 99 15.98 -10.00 -4.06
N LYS A 100 15.34 -9.21 -4.92
CA LYS A 100 15.75 -7.83 -5.23
C LYS A 100 14.77 -6.82 -4.66
N ASP A 101 15.26 -5.62 -4.38
CA ASP A 101 14.43 -4.49 -4.01
C ASP A 101 14.50 -3.39 -5.07
N TYR A 102 13.41 -2.61 -5.16
CA TYR A 102 13.22 -1.59 -6.18
C TYR A 102 12.72 -0.30 -5.52
N LYS A 103 13.00 0.83 -6.13
CA LYS A 103 12.32 2.08 -5.77
C LYS A 103 10.82 1.88 -5.93
N CYS A 104 10.04 2.42 -5.00
CA CYS A 104 8.60 2.19 -4.96
C CYS A 104 7.83 3.50 -4.87
N SER A 105 6.75 3.58 -5.63
CA SER A 105 5.71 4.59 -5.48
C SER A 105 4.35 3.93 -5.44
N MET A 106 3.41 4.52 -4.72
CA MET A 106 2.05 4.02 -4.55
C MET A 106 1.05 5.15 -4.65
N TRP A 107 -0.15 4.84 -5.10
CA TRP A 107 -1.30 5.76 -5.11
C TRP A 107 -2.60 4.98 -5.11
N MET A 108 -3.66 5.63 -4.65
CA MET A 108 -4.99 5.06 -4.72
C MET A 108 -5.62 5.32 -6.09
N ASP A 109 -6.26 4.31 -6.64
CA ASP A 109 -7.12 4.39 -7.82
C ASP A 109 -8.48 3.80 -7.45
N GLY A 110 -9.44 4.69 -7.10
CA GLY A 110 -10.67 4.26 -6.47
C GLY A 110 -10.40 3.56 -5.14
N ASP A 111 -10.89 2.33 -4.99
CA ASP A 111 -10.69 1.48 -3.81
C ASP A 111 -9.47 0.54 -3.93
N LYS A 112 -8.72 0.66 -5.02
CA LYS A 112 -7.53 -0.15 -5.30
C LYS A 112 -6.26 0.63 -4.98
N LEU A 113 -5.23 -0.09 -4.55
CA LEU A 113 -3.90 0.47 -4.34
C LEU A 113 -3.01 0.10 -5.51
N LYS A 114 -2.47 1.10 -6.19
CA LYS A 114 -1.46 0.91 -7.23
C LYS A 114 -0.09 0.93 -6.57
N VAL A 115 0.69 -0.12 -6.82
CA VAL A 115 2.03 -0.31 -6.28
C VAL A 115 2.99 -0.45 -7.45
N ARG A 116 3.92 0.48 -7.57
CA ARG A 116 4.86 0.54 -8.71
C ARG A 116 6.29 0.38 -8.24
N GLY A 117 6.97 -0.62 -8.78
CA GLY A 117 8.41 -0.78 -8.65
C GLY A 117 9.13 -0.18 -9.86
N HIS A 118 10.24 0.51 -9.62
CA HIS A 118 11.02 1.17 -10.67
C HIS A 118 12.41 0.56 -10.79
N LEU A 119 12.84 0.33 -12.03
CA LEU A 119 14.21 -0.09 -12.38
C LEU A 119 14.71 0.80 -13.52
N GLY A 120 15.44 1.85 -13.18
CA GLY A 120 15.87 2.86 -14.15
C GLY A 120 14.67 3.53 -14.83
N ILE A 121 14.59 3.46 -16.15
CA ILE A 121 13.46 3.99 -16.94
C ILE A 121 12.29 3.01 -17.02
N PHE A 122 12.49 1.76 -16.61
CA PHE A 122 11.44 0.73 -16.62
C PHE A 122 10.69 0.71 -15.31
N TYR A 123 9.42 0.31 -15.36
CA TYR A 123 8.60 0.13 -14.17
C TYR A 123 7.57 -0.97 -14.39
N GLU A 124 7.12 -1.54 -13.28
CA GLU A 124 6.02 -2.48 -13.23
C GLU A 124 5.01 -2.01 -12.20
N THR A 125 3.72 -1.98 -12.55
CA THR A 125 2.65 -1.56 -11.66
C THR A 125 1.75 -2.74 -11.35
N GLN A 126 1.54 -3.00 -10.06
CA GLN A 126 0.59 -3.97 -9.56
C GLN A 126 -0.65 -3.26 -9.00
N THR A 127 -1.78 -3.94 -9.06
CA THR A 127 -3.02 -3.49 -8.43
C THR A 127 -3.33 -4.38 -7.24
N TRP A 128 -3.32 -3.80 -6.05
CA TRP A 128 -3.64 -4.51 -4.81
C TRP A 128 -5.06 -4.18 -4.37
N LYS A 129 -5.76 -5.18 -3.84
CA LYS A 129 -7.13 -5.05 -3.36
C LYS A 129 -7.14 -5.04 -1.83
N ARG A 130 -8.07 -4.29 -1.25
CA ARG A 130 -8.25 -4.30 0.22
C ARG A 130 -8.66 -5.69 0.66
N ALA A 131 -7.95 -6.25 1.64
CA ALA A 131 -8.34 -7.50 2.28
C ALA A 131 -9.50 -7.23 3.25
N GLN A 132 -10.42 -8.17 3.28
CA GLN A 132 -11.56 -8.11 4.19
C GLN A 132 -11.23 -8.81 5.50
#